data_8faf4a1f227ac584eebbb03a1cae0942
#
_entry.id   8faf4a1f227ac584eebbb03a1cae0942
#
_cell.length_a   1.000
_cell.length_b   1.000
_cell.length_c   1.000
_cell.angle_alpha   90.00
_cell.angle_beta   90.00
_cell.angle_gamma   90.00
#
_symmetry.space_group_name_H-M   'P 1'
#
loop_
_entity.id
_entity.type
_entity.pdbx_description
1 polymer ?
#
loop_
_entity_poly.entity_id
_entity_poly.type
_entity_poly.pdbx_seq_one_letter_code
_entity_poly.pdbx_strand_id
1 'polypeptide(L)'
;MKKGLTLLLLVTLLFTVLADYGGKESIVICASSEQYRNDAMQEQLTQQFPEYNIIVMYMSTGKAAAKVYAEGTGTEIDMLVGLETGYLHKISGNLADISGLSRIPYVEGVAPVDNDNLWVTWERQAGAIIVNRDILAKYGLEAPQTYEDLLKPEYKGLIAMPDPKSSGTGYFFYKNWVNLWGDEGTLEYVDRLYGNLKQFTESGSGPIKLLRQGEVAIGLALTFQAVSEINDGQPFEIIYPPEGSPYSLTGTAIIGGHQEKEGVQEVYDYIINNFLVYDKENFSPEIIYEGQTIALENYPEDIPYADMTGIQDDQEKERLLALWKY
;
A
#
# COMPACT_ATOMS: atom_id res chain seq x y z
N MET A 1 52.27 10.12 -18.61
CA MET A 1 51.93 9.56 -17.30
C MET A 1 51.34 10.64 -16.38
N LYS A 2 50.05 10.85 -16.34
CA LYS A 2 49.27 11.68 -15.38
C LYS A 2 47.79 11.70 -15.83
N LYS A 3 47.08 10.55 -15.81
CA LYS A 3 45.64 10.49 -15.99
C LYS A 3 45.11 9.25 -15.21
N GLY A 4 45.32 9.21 -13.92
CA GLY A 4 44.88 8.04 -13.10
C GLY A 4 44.54 8.34 -11.69
N LEU A 5 44.33 9.60 -11.30
CA LEU A 5 44.13 9.95 -9.87
C LEU A 5 42.86 10.75 -9.59
N THR A 6 41.97 10.96 -10.56
CA THR A 6 40.77 11.80 -10.39
C THR A 6 39.46 11.01 -10.28
N LEU A 7 39.51 9.68 -10.39
CA LEU A 7 38.30 8.84 -10.36
C LEU A 7 38.03 8.13 -9.02
N LEU A 8 38.95 8.25 -8.06
CA LEU A 8 38.84 7.59 -6.75
C LEU A 8 38.28 8.51 -5.66
N LEU A 9 38.06 9.78 -5.92
CA LEU A 9 37.56 10.75 -4.94
C LEU A 9 36.06 11.05 -5.05
N LEU A 10 35.35 10.51 -6.05
CA LEU A 10 33.89 10.74 -6.22
C LEU A 10 33.01 9.62 -5.65
N VAL A 11 33.59 8.49 -5.25
CA VAL A 11 32.83 7.37 -4.65
C VAL A 11 32.78 7.43 -3.13
N THR A 12 33.67 8.20 -2.48
CA THR A 12 33.72 8.34 -1.02
C THR A 12 32.87 9.50 -0.47
N LEU A 13 32.21 10.29 -1.31
CA LEU A 13 31.40 11.43 -0.86
C LEU A 13 29.91 11.13 -0.72
N LEU A 14 29.46 9.90 -1.03
CA LEU A 14 28.04 9.49 -0.86
C LEU A 14 27.76 8.75 0.46
N PHE A 15 28.78 8.50 1.27
CA PHE A 15 28.65 7.77 2.55
C PHE A 15 28.76 8.64 3.81
N THR A 16 28.81 9.97 3.70
CA THR A 16 29.00 10.86 4.86
C THR A 16 27.87 11.86 5.10
N VAL A 17 26.66 11.62 4.61
CA VAL A 17 25.49 12.47 4.92
C VAL A 17 24.68 11.96 6.13
N LEU A 18 25.03 10.80 6.70
CA LEU A 18 24.39 10.26 7.90
C LEU A 18 25.18 10.50 9.20
N ALA A 19 26.25 11.25 9.16
CA ALA A 19 27.03 11.57 10.34
C ALA A 19 26.87 13.04 10.70
N ASP A 20 26.05 13.31 11.69
CA ASP A 20 26.02 14.46 12.59
C ASP A 20 24.71 15.27 12.63
N TYR A 21 23.63 14.61 13.07
CA TYR A 21 22.52 15.27 13.73
C TYR A 21 22.67 15.11 15.25
N GLY A 22 23.65 15.80 15.85
CA GLY A 22 23.70 16.05 17.30
C GLY A 22 23.83 14.83 18.22
N GLY A 23 24.34 13.68 17.74
CA GLY A 23 24.57 12.49 18.61
C GLY A 23 23.29 11.72 18.99
N LYS A 24 22.14 12.02 18.37
CA LYS A 24 20.91 11.27 18.61
C LYS A 24 20.90 9.96 17.82
N GLU A 25 20.36 8.90 18.45
CA GLU A 25 20.09 7.64 17.75
C GLU A 25 19.05 7.86 16.63
N SER A 26 19.32 7.35 15.43
CA SER A 26 18.40 7.48 14.30
C SER A 26 17.50 6.26 14.23
N ILE A 27 16.18 6.45 14.11
CA ILE A 27 15.19 5.39 13.90
C ILE A 27 14.56 5.59 12.54
N VAL A 28 14.76 4.60 11.65
CA VAL A 28 14.32 4.65 10.24
C VAL A 28 13.07 3.79 10.06
N ILE A 29 12.00 4.43 9.65
CA ILE A 29 10.70 3.80 9.39
C ILE A 29 10.43 3.87 7.90
N CYS A 30 10.32 2.70 7.24
CA CYS A 30 9.89 2.60 5.86
C CYS A 30 8.38 2.41 5.82
N ALA A 31 7.64 3.43 5.37
CA ALA A 31 6.19 3.41 5.30
C ALA A 31 5.71 3.33 3.85
N SER A 32 4.77 2.41 3.58
CA SER A 32 4.16 2.21 2.25
C SER A 32 2.81 2.93 2.11
N SER A 33 2.53 3.88 2.99
CA SER A 33 1.31 4.70 3.00
C SER A 33 1.48 5.95 2.13
N GLU A 34 0.39 6.72 1.92
CA GLU A 34 0.40 7.99 1.20
C GLU A 34 1.29 9.02 1.90
N GLN A 35 1.88 9.94 1.12
CA GLN A 35 2.83 10.91 1.64
C GLN A 35 2.26 11.75 2.80
N TYR A 36 1.00 12.19 2.70
CA TYR A 36 0.37 12.99 3.76
C TYR A 36 0.20 12.22 5.09
N ARG A 37 -0.01 10.88 5.02
CA ARG A 37 -0.04 9.99 6.21
C ARG A 37 1.35 9.84 6.82
N ASN A 38 2.36 9.68 5.96
CA ASN A 38 3.77 9.58 6.37
C ASN A 38 4.26 10.89 6.98
N ASP A 39 3.86 12.05 6.43
CA ASP A 39 4.17 13.36 6.98
C ASP A 39 3.56 13.55 8.38
N ALA A 40 2.30 13.13 8.57
CA ALA A 40 1.65 13.14 9.87
C ALA A 40 2.35 12.21 10.89
N MET A 41 2.77 11.02 10.46
CA MET A 41 3.55 10.09 11.29
C MET A 41 4.89 10.71 11.69
N GLN A 42 5.62 11.28 10.74
CA GLN A 42 6.89 11.95 10.97
C GLN A 42 6.74 13.09 11.99
N GLU A 43 5.71 13.92 11.83
CA GLU A 43 5.45 15.04 12.73
C GLU A 43 5.16 14.56 14.15
N GLN A 44 4.20 13.64 14.33
CA GLN A 44 3.83 13.15 15.66
C GLN A 44 4.98 12.42 16.36
N LEU A 45 5.71 11.56 15.65
CA LEU A 45 6.84 10.84 16.23
C LEU A 45 7.99 11.79 16.62
N THR A 46 8.28 12.81 15.80
CA THR A 46 9.32 13.80 16.13
C THR A 46 8.94 14.63 17.35
N GLN A 47 7.65 14.94 17.54
CA GLN A 47 7.17 15.64 18.72
C GLN A 47 7.19 14.77 19.98
N GLN A 48 6.81 13.49 19.84
CA GLN A 48 6.72 12.56 20.95
C GLN A 48 8.10 12.10 21.45
N PHE A 49 9.04 11.92 20.53
CA PHE A 49 10.39 11.37 20.80
C PHE A 49 11.49 12.35 20.37
N PRO A 50 11.58 13.54 21.02
CA PRO A 50 12.56 14.56 20.62
C PRO A 50 14.02 14.14 20.87
N GLU A 51 14.26 13.08 21.65
CA GLU A 51 15.59 12.49 21.91
C GLU A 51 16.14 11.67 20.75
N TYR A 52 15.27 11.15 19.85
CA TYR A 52 15.67 10.38 18.68
C TYR A 52 15.63 11.23 17.41
N ASN A 53 16.38 10.79 16.39
CA ASN A 53 16.28 11.30 15.03
C ASN A 53 15.36 10.37 14.23
N ILE A 54 14.06 10.65 14.25
CA ILE A 54 13.07 9.84 13.54
C ILE A 54 13.08 10.19 12.04
N ILE A 55 13.12 9.16 11.18
CA ILE A 55 13.09 9.30 9.72
C ILE A 55 11.98 8.41 9.17
N VAL A 56 10.90 8.99 8.69
CA VAL A 56 9.84 8.27 7.98
C VAL A 56 10.04 8.43 6.48
N MET A 57 10.35 7.34 5.80
CA MET A 57 10.61 7.34 4.35
C MET A 57 9.55 6.53 3.60
N TYR A 58 9.14 7.04 2.45
CA TYR A 58 8.21 6.33 1.58
C TYR A 58 8.93 5.33 0.66
N MET A 59 8.40 4.10 0.61
CA MET A 59 8.65 3.15 -0.47
C MET A 59 7.36 2.43 -0.83
N SER A 60 7.16 2.10 -2.12
CA SER A 60 6.10 1.16 -2.48
C SER A 60 6.41 -0.22 -1.90
N THR A 61 5.34 -0.96 -1.58
CA THR A 61 5.43 -2.25 -0.87
C THR A 61 6.42 -3.24 -1.53
N GLY A 62 6.40 -3.36 -2.86
CA GLY A 62 7.34 -4.22 -3.59
C GLY A 62 8.81 -3.76 -3.51
N LYS A 63 9.06 -2.44 -3.54
CA LYS A 63 10.41 -1.89 -3.43
C LYS A 63 10.96 -2.06 -2.01
N ALA A 64 10.14 -1.82 -0.98
CA ALA A 64 10.52 -2.02 0.41
C ALA A 64 10.88 -3.48 0.69
N ALA A 65 10.01 -4.42 0.26
CA ALA A 65 10.29 -5.85 0.39
C ALA A 65 11.56 -6.29 -0.36
N ALA A 66 11.76 -5.82 -1.58
CA ALA A 66 12.96 -6.14 -2.36
C ALA A 66 14.25 -5.63 -1.70
N LYS A 67 14.21 -4.41 -1.10
CA LYS A 67 15.34 -3.86 -0.34
C LYS A 67 15.66 -4.72 0.88
N VAL A 68 14.66 -5.02 1.72
CA VAL A 68 14.86 -5.86 2.92
C VAL A 68 15.30 -7.27 2.54
N TYR A 69 14.73 -7.85 1.48
CA TYR A 69 15.16 -9.16 0.99
C TYR A 69 16.63 -9.20 0.58
N ALA A 70 17.10 -8.15 -0.11
CA ALA A 70 18.49 -8.06 -0.58
C ALA A 70 19.50 -7.74 0.53
N GLU A 71 19.11 -6.89 1.50
CA GLU A 71 20.02 -6.40 2.57
C GLU A 71 19.93 -7.24 3.85
N GLY A 72 18.87 -8.04 4.00
CA GLY A 72 18.62 -8.82 5.21
C GLY A 72 18.43 -7.94 6.44
N THR A 73 18.82 -8.46 7.59
CA THR A 73 18.79 -7.71 8.87
C THR A 73 19.88 -6.64 8.98
N GLY A 74 20.74 -6.49 7.96
CA GLY A 74 21.74 -5.42 7.90
C GLY A 74 21.23 -4.15 7.22
N THR A 75 19.95 -4.09 6.84
CA THR A 75 19.33 -2.89 6.26
C THR A 75 19.35 -1.72 7.24
N GLU A 76 19.33 -0.49 6.74
CA GLU A 76 19.18 0.71 7.56
C GLU A 76 17.76 0.90 8.13
N ILE A 77 16.76 0.18 7.59
CA ILE A 77 15.37 0.25 8.02
C ILE A 77 15.22 -0.45 9.37
N ASP A 78 14.63 0.22 10.35
CA ASP A 78 14.31 -0.38 11.64
C ASP A 78 12.91 -0.98 11.68
N MET A 79 11.94 -0.29 11.04
CA MET A 79 10.52 -0.70 11.02
C MET A 79 9.92 -0.56 9.65
N LEU A 80 8.94 -1.43 9.38
CA LEU A 80 8.09 -1.40 8.20
C LEU A 80 6.67 -1.06 8.65
N VAL A 81 6.00 -0.10 7.97
CA VAL A 81 4.61 0.27 8.23
C VAL A 81 3.81 0.22 6.94
N GLY A 82 2.66 -0.47 6.97
CA GLY A 82 1.77 -0.56 5.82
C GLY A 82 2.28 -1.44 4.67
N LEU A 83 3.19 -2.39 4.96
CA LEU A 83 3.65 -3.35 3.96
C LEU A 83 2.60 -4.43 3.71
N GLU A 84 2.27 -4.72 2.46
CA GLU A 84 1.30 -5.76 2.10
C GLU A 84 1.77 -7.14 2.57
N THR A 85 0.84 -7.93 3.14
CA THR A 85 1.15 -9.14 3.92
C THR A 85 1.85 -10.23 3.10
N GLY A 86 1.57 -10.40 1.82
CA GLY A 86 2.31 -11.36 0.97
C GLY A 86 3.80 -11.02 0.86
N TYR A 87 4.15 -9.72 0.89
CA TYR A 87 5.55 -9.32 0.95
C TYR A 87 6.17 -9.49 2.34
N LEU A 88 5.38 -9.32 3.42
CA LEU A 88 5.86 -9.64 4.78
C LEU A 88 6.18 -11.12 4.91
N HIS A 89 5.35 -12.02 4.37
CA HIS A 89 5.65 -13.45 4.30
C HIS A 89 6.98 -13.73 3.57
N LYS A 90 7.19 -13.08 2.42
CA LYS A 90 8.42 -13.24 1.62
C LYS A 90 9.69 -12.88 2.39
N ILE A 91 9.62 -11.88 3.26
CA ILE A 91 10.77 -11.39 4.04
C ILE A 91 10.73 -11.83 5.52
N SER A 92 9.85 -12.76 5.88
CA SER A 92 9.60 -13.18 7.28
C SER A 92 10.88 -13.58 8.01
N GLY A 93 11.84 -14.21 7.34
CA GLY A 93 13.14 -14.56 7.93
C GLY A 93 14.02 -13.37 8.34
N ASN A 94 13.65 -12.14 7.95
CA ASN A 94 14.35 -10.90 8.31
C ASN A 94 13.58 -10.06 9.33
N LEU A 95 12.46 -10.56 9.88
CA LEU A 95 11.63 -9.83 10.84
C LEU A 95 11.87 -10.29 12.26
N ALA A 96 11.63 -9.39 13.21
CA ALA A 96 11.72 -9.67 14.65
C ALA A 96 10.46 -10.34 15.18
N ASP A 97 10.59 -11.20 16.19
CA ASP A 97 9.47 -11.61 17.03
C ASP A 97 9.02 -10.42 17.89
N ILE A 98 7.79 -9.98 17.69
CA ILE A 98 7.13 -8.88 18.40
C ILE A 98 6.08 -9.37 19.42
N SER A 99 6.14 -10.64 19.85
CA SER A 99 5.17 -11.23 20.79
C SER A 99 5.08 -10.49 22.12
N GLY A 100 6.14 -9.81 22.54
CA GLY A 100 6.20 -9.00 23.78
C GLY A 100 5.76 -7.55 23.63
N LEU A 101 5.43 -7.08 22.42
CA LEU A 101 5.09 -5.69 22.13
C LEU A 101 3.58 -5.47 21.98
N SER A 102 3.18 -4.21 21.80
CA SER A 102 1.77 -3.81 21.64
C SER A 102 1.07 -4.52 20.49
N ARG A 103 -0.18 -4.90 20.73
CA ARG A 103 -1.05 -5.60 19.79
C ARG A 103 -2.43 -4.95 19.71
N ILE A 104 -3.17 -5.31 18.67
CA ILE A 104 -4.49 -4.79 18.39
C ILE A 104 -5.54 -5.89 18.66
N PRO A 105 -6.66 -5.58 19.33
CA PRO A 105 -7.79 -6.50 19.44
C PRO A 105 -8.57 -6.49 18.11
N TYR A 106 -8.19 -7.35 17.18
CA TYR A 106 -8.75 -7.39 15.84
C TYR A 106 -10.22 -7.81 15.78
N VAL A 107 -10.95 -7.21 14.83
CA VAL A 107 -12.21 -7.77 14.36
C VAL A 107 -11.97 -9.04 13.54
N GLU A 108 -13.01 -9.85 13.33
CA GLU A 108 -12.93 -11.08 12.56
C GLU A 108 -12.37 -10.85 11.13
N GLY A 109 -11.51 -11.74 10.69
CA GLY A 109 -10.96 -11.77 9.31
C GLY A 109 -9.82 -10.82 9.02
N VAL A 110 -9.34 -10.03 10.00
CA VAL A 110 -8.21 -9.10 9.77
C VAL A 110 -6.97 -9.39 10.63
N ALA A 111 -7.08 -10.31 11.60
CA ALA A 111 -5.90 -10.74 12.34
C ALA A 111 -4.86 -11.36 11.39
N PRO A 112 -3.55 -11.15 11.64
CA PRO A 112 -2.52 -11.83 10.89
C PRO A 112 -2.65 -13.36 10.98
N VAL A 113 -2.48 -14.05 9.88
CA VAL A 113 -2.54 -15.51 9.80
C VAL A 113 -1.15 -16.05 9.49
N ASP A 114 -0.73 -17.13 10.16
CA ASP A 114 0.55 -17.83 9.94
C ASP A 114 1.78 -16.91 9.95
N ASN A 115 1.79 -15.93 10.87
CA ASN A 115 2.83 -14.90 10.89
C ASN A 115 3.85 -15.03 12.02
N ASP A 116 3.79 -16.09 12.85
CA ASP A 116 4.73 -16.35 13.96
C ASP A 116 5.02 -15.12 14.87
N ASN A 117 4.04 -14.23 15.03
CA ASN A 117 4.19 -12.94 15.73
C ASN A 117 5.20 -11.98 15.10
N LEU A 118 5.40 -12.01 13.80
CA LEU A 118 6.39 -11.16 13.12
C LEU A 118 5.84 -9.79 12.72
N TRP A 119 4.50 -9.63 12.64
CA TRP A 119 3.86 -8.34 12.36
C TRP A 119 2.45 -8.28 12.96
N VAL A 120 1.93 -7.06 13.06
CA VAL A 120 0.52 -6.77 13.32
C VAL A 120 -0.13 -6.22 12.04
N THR A 121 -1.42 -6.47 11.85
CA THR A 121 -2.15 -5.84 10.75
C THR A 121 -2.28 -4.35 10.99
N TRP A 122 -1.89 -3.56 9.98
CA TRP A 122 -1.97 -2.11 9.97
C TRP A 122 -3.29 -1.60 9.41
N GLU A 123 -3.71 -2.17 8.28
CA GLU A 123 -4.99 -1.82 7.64
C GLU A 123 -5.45 -2.92 6.69
N ARG A 124 -6.74 -2.89 6.38
CA ARG A 124 -7.33 -3.56 5.22
C ARG A 124 -7.54 -2.50 4.15
N GLN A 125 -7.02 -2.71 2.96
CA GLN A 125 -7.13 -1.81 1.82
C GLN A 125 -8.14 -2.37 0.82
N ALA A 126 -9.32 -1.76 0.74
CA ALA A 126 -10.38 -2.17 -0.18
C ALA A 126 -10.30 -1.40 -1.51
N GLY A 127 -10.47 -2.12 -2.61
CA GLY A 127 -10.49 -1.57 -3.96
C GLY A 127 -11.89 -1.40 -4.50
N ALA A 128 -12.05 -0.43 -5.40
CA ALA A 128 -13.30 -0.18 -6.11
C ALA A 128 -13.05 0.31 -7.54
N ILE A 129 -14.09 0.32 -8.34
CA ILE A 129 -14.15 1.09 -9.58
C ILE A 129 -14.51 2.52 -9.18
N ILE A 130 -13.62 3.47 -9.43
CA ILE A 130 -13.84 4.89 -9.13
C ILE A 130 -14.07 5.62 -10.45
N VAL A 131 -15.13 6.42 -10.53
CA VAL A 131 -15.41 7.19 -11.74
C VAL A 131 -15.44 8.68 -11.46
N ASN A 132 -14.96 9.47 -12.44
CA ASN A 132 -15.16 10.90 -12.48
C ASN A 132 -16.40 11.19 -13.29
N ARG A 133 -17.50 11.57 -12.61
CA ARG A 133 -18.83 11.80 -13.22
C ARG A 133 -18.80 12.91 -14.28
N ASP A 134 -18.04 13.96 -14.08
CA ASP A 134 -17.94 15.07 -15.02
C ASP A 134 -17.26 14.64 -16.32
N ILE A 135 -16.23 13.80 -16.24
CA ILE A 135 -15.55 13.27 -17.42
C ILE A 135 -16.44 12.29 -18.16
N LEU A 136 -17.15 11.38 -17.46
CA LEU A 136 -18.13 10.50 -18.09
C LEU A 136 -19.23 11.31 -18.80
N ALA A 137 -19.80 12.31 -18.14
CA ALA A 137 -20.82 13.19 -18.71
C ALA A 137 -20.32 13.95 -19.95
N LYS A 138 -19.07 14.44 -19.93
CA LYS A 138 -18.43 15.12 -21.06
C LYS A 138 -18.37 14.24 -22.32
N TYR A 139 -18.17 12.93 -22.13
CA TYR A 139 -18.16 11.96 -23.23
C TYR A 139 -19.52 11.31 -23.51
N GLY A 140 -20.54 11.63 -22.71
CA GLY A 140 -21.88 11.02 -22.83
C GLY A 140 -21.90 9.54 -22.47
N LEU A 141 -21.07 9.13 -21.50
CA LEU A 141 -20.87 7.75 -21.08
C LEU A 141 -21.58 7.46 -19.76
N GLU A 142 -22.14 6.26 -19.63
CA GLU A 142 -22.64 5.72 -18.37
C GLU A 142 -21.48 5.22 -17.49
N ALA A 143 -21.70 5.12 -16.19
CA ALA A 143 -20.73 4.53 -15.28
C ALA A 143 -20.74 2.99 -15.39
N PRO A 144 -19.57 2.31 -15.43
CA PRO A 144 -19.49 0.86 -15.43
C PRO A 144 -19.98 0.30 -14.10
N GLN A 145 -20.76 -0.80 -14.13
CA GLN A 145 -21.28 -1.44 -12.92
C GLN A 145 -20.60 -2.78 -12.61
N THR A 146 -19.90 -3.35 -13.58
CA THR A 146 -19.23 -4.67 -13.50
C THR A 146 -17.83 -4.58 -14.09
N TYR A 147 -16.99 -5.57 -13.82
CA TYR A 147 -15.70 -5.68 -14.50
C TYR A 147 -15.84 -5.89 -16.01
N GLU A 148 -16.87 -6.63 -16.46
CA GLU A 148 -17.12 -6.81 -17.90
C GLU A 148 -17.49 -5.49 -18.59
N ASP A 149 -18.17 -4.56 -17.89
CA ASP A 149 -18.46 -3.24 -18.46
C ASP A 149 -17.19 -2.45 -18.83
N LEU A 150 -16.07 -2.66 -18.11
CA LEU A 150 -14.79 -2.00 -18.40
C LEU A 150 -14.24 -2.36 -19.81
N LEU A 151 -14.75 -3.43 -20.40
CA LEU A 151 -14.33 -3.89 -21.72
C LEU A 151 -15.09 -3.21 -22.87
N LYS A 152 -16.11 -2.39 -22.58
CA LYS A 152 -16.87 -1.65 -23.57
C LYS A 152 -15.96 -0.71 -24.36
N PRO A 153 -16.03 -0.71 -25.69
CA PRO A 153 -15.10 0.06 -26.54
C PRO A 153 -15.18 1.58 -26.34
N GLU A 154 -16.31 2.09 -25.82
CA GLU A 154 -16.49 3.51 -25.50
C GLU A 154 -15.56 4.01 -24.36
N TYR A 155 -15.00 3.12 -23.54
CA TYR A 155 -14.06 3.49 -22.48
C TYR A 155 -12.59 3.49 -22.95
N LYS A 156 -12.34 3.32 -24.25
CA LYS A 156 -11.00 3.25 -24.80
C LYS A 156 -10.14 4.47 -24.42
N GLY A 157 -9.03 4.21 -23.73
CA GLY A 157 -8.09 5.24 -23.28
C GLY A 157 -8.59 6.07 -22.09
N LEU A 158 -9.70 5.66 -21.45
CA LEU A 158 -10.31 6.35 -20.31
C LEU A 158 -10.14 5.62 -18.96
N ILE A 159 -9.46 4.48 -18.95
CA ILE A 159 -9.27 3.66 -17.75
C ILE A 159 -7.81 3.69 -17.32
N ALA A 160 -7.57 3.76 -16.00
CA ALA A 160 -6.28 3.53 -15.39
C ALA A 160 -6.38 2.49 -14.27
N MET A 161 -5.35 1.67 -14.11
CA MET A 161 -5.20 0.75 -12.99
C MET A 161 -3.74 0.66 -12.55
N PRO A 162 -3.46 0.27 -11.29
CA PRO A 162 -2.08 0.03 -10.86
C PRO A 162 -1.52 -1.25 -11.50
N ASP A 163 -0.20 -1.26 -11.78
CA ASP A 163 0.48 -2.46 -12.27
C ASP A 163 0.63 -3.48 -11.13
N PRO A 164 0.17 -4.72 -11.31
CA PRO A 164 0.33 -5.79 -10.33
C PRO A 164 1.77 -6.08 -9.89
N LYS A 165 2.76 -5.85 -10.76
CA LYS A 165 4.18 -6.08 -10.43
C LYS A 165 4.76 -5.02 -9.48
N SER A 166 4.26 -3.79 -9.55
CA SER A 166 4.81 -2.68 -8.77
C SER A 166 3.92 -2.23 -7.62
N SER A 167 2.64 -2.62 -7.62
CA SER A 167 1.63 -2.16 -6.67
C SER A 167 0.85 -3.33 -6.06
N GLY A 168 0.77 -3.36 -4.72
CA GLY A 168 -0.11 -4.28 -4.00
C GLY A 168 -1.58 -4.10 -4.40
N THR A 169 -2.02 -2.85 -4.64
CA THR A 169 -3.36 -2.55 -5.16
C THR A 169 -3.60 -3.19 -6.53
N GLY A 170 -2.63 -3.09 -7.44
CA GLY A 170 -2.71 -3.76 -8.74
C GLY A 170 -2.81 -5.28 -8.58
N TYR A 171 -2.00 -5.84 -7.67
CA TYR A 171 -1.99 -7.27 -7.43
C TYR A 171 -3.33 -7.78 -6.85
N PHE A 172 -3.97 -7.08 -5.92
CA PHE A 172 -5.23 -7.59 -5.38
C PHE A 172 -6.39 -7.53 -6.41
N PHE A 173 -6.44 -6.58 -7.34
CA PHE A 173 -7.36 -6.63 -8.46
C PHE A 173 -7.09 -7.86 -9.35
N TYR A 174 -5.84 -8.08 -9.69
CA TYR A 174 -5.42 -9.23 -10.50
C TYR A 174 -5.76 -10.56 -9.81
N LYS A 175 -5.44 -10.70 -8.52
CA LYS A 175 -5.75 -11.90 -7.73
C LYS A 175 -7.25 -12.14 -7.60
N ASN A 176 -8.05 -11.10 -7.43
CA ASN A 176 -9.51 -11.22 -7.42
C ASN A 176 -10.02 -11.81 -8.75
N TRP A 177 -9.53 -11.31 -9.87
CA TRP A 177 -9.93 -11.85 -11.18
C TRP A 177 -9.50 -13.30 -11.35
N VAL A 178 -8.32 -13.68 -10.84
CA VAL A 178 -7.89 -15.09 -10.84
C VAL A 178 -8.82 -15.96 -9.99
N ASN A 179 -9.27 -15.48 -8.84
CA ASN A 179 -10.23 -16.21 -8.01
C ASN A 179 -11.60 -16.35 -8.69
N LEU A 180 -12.01 -15.35 -9.48
CA LEU A 180 -13.29 -15.38 -10.21
C LEU A 180 -13.25 -16.25 -11.48
N TRP A 181 -12.17 -16.18 -12.27
CA TRP A 181 -12.13 -16.71 -13.63
C TRP A 181 -10.99 -17.69 -13.90
N GLY A 182 -10.13 -17.97 -12.91
CA GLY A 182 -8.91 -18.75 -13.10
C GLY A 182 -7.85 -18.00 -13.90
N ASP A 183 -6.69 -18.62 -14.06
CA ASP A 183 -5.54 -18.00 -14.74
C ASP A 183 -5.86 -17.62 -16.19
N GLU A 184 -6.40 -18.58 -16.98
CA GLU A 184 -6.66 -18.39 -18.40
C GLU A 184 -7.72 -17.31 -18.65
N GLY A 185 -8.87 -17.40 -17.95
CA GLY A 185 -9.95 -16.41 -18.07
C GLY A 185 -9.49 -15.01 -17.67
N THR A 186 -8.64 -14.91 -16.64
CA THR A 186 -8.06 -13.62 -16.22
C THR A 186 -7.13 -13.04 -17.28
N LEU A 187 -6.25 -13.84 -17.88
CA LEU A 187 -5.34 -13.37 -18.93
C LEU A 187 -6.11 -12.90 -20.16
N GLU A 188 -7.17 -13.61 -20.57
CA GLU A 188 -8.05 -13.19 -21.66
C GLU A 188 -8.77 -11.87 -21.32
N TYR A 189 -9.28 -11.74 -20.10
CA TYR A 189 -9.92 -10.49 -19.63
C TYR A 189 -8.95 -9.32 -19.67
N VAL A 190 -7.73 -9.48 -19.14
CA VAL A 190 -6.70 -8.43 -19.10
C VAL A 190 -6.27 -8.04 -20.51
N ASP A 191 -6.15 -9.00 -21.46
CA ASP A 191 -5.83 -8.71 -22.87
C ASP A 191 -6.88 -7.78 -23.51
N ARG A 192 -8.16 -8.01 -23.19
CA ARG A 192 -9.27 -7.15 -23.66
C ARG A 192 -9.24 -5.80 -22.95
N LEU A 193 -9.09 -5.79 -21.61
CA LEU A 193 -9.04 -4.57 -20.81
C LEU A 193 -7.89 -3.65 -21.22
N TYR A 194 -6.73 -4.22 -21.56
CA TYR A 194 -5.55 -3.46 -22.00
C TYR A 194 -5.85 -2.54 -23.18
N GLY A 195 -6.76 -2.94 -24.08
CA GLY A 195 -7.22 -2.11 -25.19
C GLY A 195 -7.94 -0.83 -24.76
N ASN A 196 -8.51 -0.79 -23.56
CA ASN A 196 -9.23 0.34 -22.98
C ASN A 196 -8.38 1.14 -21.96
N LEU A 197 -7.27 0.58 -21.50
CA LEU A 197 -6.39 1.29 -20.58
C LEU A 197 -5.70 2.48 -21.27
N LYS A 198 -5.65 3.59 -20.57
CA LYS A 198 -4.73 4.69 -20.87
C LYS A 198 -3.31 4.28 -20.46
N GLN A 199 -3.18 3.75 -19.25
CA GLN A 199 -1.90 3.27 -18.72
C GLN A 199 -2.06 2.42 -17.47
N PHE A 200 -1.03 1.62 -17.18
CA PHE A 200 -0.74 1.12 -15.86
C PHE A 200 0.02 2.17 -15.05
N THR A 201 -0.25 2.25 -13.74
CA THR A 201 0.45 3.16 -12.83
C THR A 201 1.37 2.39 -11.88
N GLU A 202 2.51 2.97 -11.49
CA GLU A 202 3.48 2.32 -10.61
C GLU A 202 2.98 2.12 -9.16
N SER A 203 1.99 2.91 -8.73
CA SER A 203 1.47 2.90 -7.36
C SER A 203 -0.05 2.81 -7.33
N GLY A 204 -0.61 2.32 -6.21
CA GLY A 204 -2.04 2.26 -5.96
C GLY A 204 -2.76 3.62 -6.01
N SER A 205 -2.06 4.71 -5.70
CA SER A 205 -2.58 6.08 -5.77
C SER A 205 -2.54 6.70 -7.17
N GLY A 206 -1.92 6.04 -8.14
CA GLY A 206 -1.79 6.55 -9.50
C GLY A 206 -3.13 6.82 -10.19
N PRO A 207 -4.09 5.88 -10.20
CA PRO A 207 -5.39 6.09 -10.83
C PRO A 207 -6.17 7.27 -10.26
N ILE A 208 -6.17 7.46 -8.94
CA ILE A 208 -6.83 8.61 -8.29
C ILE A 208 -6.22 9.94 -8.76
N LYS A 209 -4.90 10.01 -8.91
CA LYS A 209 -4.23 11.21 -9.44
C LYS A 209 -4.67 11.52 -10.86
N LEU A 210 -4.78 10.50 -11.73
CA LEU A 210 -5.23 10.66 -13.11
C LEU A 210 -6.70 11.06 -13.21
N LEU A 211 -7.57 10.50 -12.33
CA LEU A 211 -8.98 10.90 -12.20
C LEU A 211 -9.10 12.37 -11.81
N ARG A 212 -8.34 12.82 -10.80
CA ARG A 212 -8.33 14.22 -10.34
C ARG A 212 -7.82 15.19 -11.41
N GLN A 213 -6.85 14.77 -12.21
CA GLN A 213 -6.32 15.55 -13.33
C GLN A 213 -7.25 15.56 -14.54
N GLY A 214 -8.34 14.77 -14.51
CA GLY A 214 -9.27 14.62 -15.64
C GLY A 214 -8.65 13.89 -16.84
N GLU A 215 -7.58 13.14 -16.61
CA GLU A 215 -6.89 12.39 -17.66
C GLU A 215 -7.56 11.06 -17.99
N VAL A 216 -8.28 10.48 -17.04
CA VAL A 216 -9.12 9.30 -17.20
C VAL A 216 -10.49 9.54 -16.58
N ALA A 217 -11.48 8.75 -17.03
CA ALA A 217 -12.83 8.77 -16.47
C ALA A 217 -13.04 7.68 -15.41
N ILE A 218 -12.23 6.61 -15.46
CA ILE A 218 -12.39 5.40 -14.66
C ILE A 218 -11.03 5.01 -14.08
N GLY A 219 -10.98 4.70 -12.79
CA GLY A 219 -9.80 4.19 -12.11
C GLY A 219 -10.12 2.95 -11.28
N LEU A 220 -9.31 1.92 -11.37
CA LEU A 220 -9.29 0.85 -10.37
C LEU A 220 -8.39 1.33 -9.22
N ALA A 221 -8.97 1.64 -8.05
CA ALA A 221 -8.27 2.37 -7.01
C ALA A 221 -8.77 2.01 -5.60
N LEU A 222 -8.17 2.61 -4.58
CA LEU A 222 -8.50 2.39 -3.18
C LEU A 222 -9.71 3.24 -2.76
N THR A 223 -10.65 2.61 -2.05
CA THR A 223 -11.88 3.24 -1.53
C THR A 223 -11.57 4.49 -0.70
N PHE A 224 -10.67 4.39 0.28
CA PHE A 224 -10.38 5.52 1.18
C PHE A 224 -9.79 6.74 0.47
N GLN A 225 -8.99 6.52 -0.58
CA GLN A 225 -8.47 7.62 -1.40
C GLN A 225 -9.58 8.32 -2.18
N ALA A 226 -10.52 7.53 -2.73
CA ALA A 226 -11.68 8.12 -3.42
C ALA A 226 -12.55 8.93 -2.47
N VAL A 227 -12.77 8.45 -1.24
CA VAL A 227 -13.52 9.18 -0.20
C VAL A 227 -12.81 10.49 0.16
N SER A 228 -11.49 10.49 0.33
CA SER A 228 -10.73 11.72 0.59
C SER A 228 -10.95 12.76 -0.52
N GLU A 229 -10.87 12.35 -1.79
CA GLU A 229 -11.08 13.25 -2.93
C GLU A 229 -12.56 13.72 -3.04
N ILE A 230 -13.55 12.87 -2.69
CA ILE A 230 -14.96 13.25 -2.60
C ILE A 230 -15.17 14.31 -1.53
N ASN A 231 -14.56 14.16 -0.36
CA ASN A 231 -14.62 15.12 0.73
C ASN A 231 -13.94 16.45 0.37
N ASP A 232 -12.93 16.40 -0.51
CA ASP A 232 -12.29 17.58 -1.10
C ASP A 232 -13.07 18.18 -2.28
N GLY A 233 -14.29 17.66 -2.56
CA GLY A 233 -15.22 18.21 -3.56
C GLY A 233 -15.01 17.68 -4.98
N GLN A 234 -14.23 16.60 -5.18
CA GLN A 234 -14.11 15.97 -6.49
C GLN A 234 -15.41 15.26 -6.87
N PRO A 235 -15.82 15.29 -8.16
CA PRO A 235 -17.05 14.66 -8.63
C PRO A 235 -16.89 13.16 -8.83
N PHE A 236 -16.34 12.46 -7.83
CA PHE A 236 -16.12 11.02 -7.91
C PHE A 236 -17.32 10.23 -7.40
N GLU A 237 -17.43 9.01 -7.90
CA GLU A 237 -18.38 8.00 -7.45
C GLU A 237 -17.63 6.68 -7.27
N ILE A 238 -17.95 5.98 -6.16
CA ILE A 238 -17.37 4.68 -5.83
C ILE A 238 -18.37 3.61 -6.23
N ILE A 239 -17.93 2.64 -7.04
CA ILE A 239 -18.75 1.55 -7.54
C ILE A 239 -18.12 0.24 -7.13
N TYR A 240 -18.86 -0.57 -6.37
CA TYR A 240 -18.49 -1.94 -6.04
C TYR A 240 -19.19 -2.87 -7.05
N PRO A 241 -18.43 -3.62 -7.84
CA PRO A 241 -19.01 -4.57 -8.76
C PRO A 241 -19.69 -5.73 -8.00
N PRO A 242 -20.68 -6.43 -8.58
CA PRO A 242 -21.34 -7.56 -7.94
C PRO A 242 -20.39 -8.69 -7.52
N GLU A 243 -19.23 -8.79 -8.16
CA GLU A 243 -18.17 -9.72 -7.84
C GLU A 243 -17.44 -9.40 -6.53
N GLY A 244 -17.73 -8.25 -5.96
CA GLY A 244 -17.18 -7.79 -4.70
C GLY A 244 -15.95 -6.88 -4.82
N SER A 245 -15.64 -6.23 -3.72
CA SER A 245 -14.48 -5.35 -3.54
C SER A 245 -13.24 -6.18 -3.24
N PRO A 246 -12.22 -6.19 -4.10
CA PRO A 246 -10.97 -6.86 -3.78
C PRO A 246 -10.25 -6.09 -2.67
N TYR A 247 -9.51 -6.83 -1.85
CA TYR A 247 -8.75 -6.21 -0.76
C TYR A 247 -7.45 -6.96 -0.47
N SER A 248 -6.55 -6.28 0.21
CA SER A 248 -5.40 -6.91 0.88
C SER A 248 -5.25 -6.35 2.29
N LEU A 249 -4.52 -7.09 3.12
CA LEU A 249 -4.08 -6.62 4.42
C LEU A 249 -2.65 -6.11 4.30
N THR A 250 -2.34 -5.06 5.04
CA THR A 250 -0.98 -4.58 5.24
C THR A 250 -0.59 -4.72 6.71
N GLY A 251 0.69 -4.77 6.98
CA GLY A 251 1.19 -4.96 8.34
C GLY A 251 2.32 -4.04 8.72
N THR A 252 2.57 -3.98 10.03
CA THR A 252 3.70 -3.28 10.66
C THR A 252 4.58 -4.28 11.34
N ALA A 253 5.89 -4.20 11.07
CA ALA A 253 6.91 -5.13 11.55
C ALA A 253 8.19 -4.40 11.95
N ILE A 254 9.01 -5.05 12.77
CA ILE A 254 10.39 -4.60 13.10
C ILE A 254 11.36 -5.53 12.38
N ILE A 255 12.48 -4.99 11.89
CA ILE A 255 13.56 -5.79 11.31
C ILE A 255 14.28 -6.59 12.42
N GLY A 256 14.64 -7.84 12.12
CA GLY A 256 15.27 -8.77 13.07
C GLY A 256 16.56 -8.21 13.66
N GLY A 257 16.67 -8.19 14.99
CA GLY A 257 17.78 -7.60 15.72
C GLY A 257 17.64 -6.10 16.00
N HIS A 258 16.83 -5.36 15.23
CA HIS A 258 16.64 -3.92 15.44
C HIS A 258 15.69 -3.62 16.61
N GLN A 259 14.91 -4.58 17.09
CA GLN A 259 14.15 -4.44 18.34
C GLN A 259 15.02 -4.19 19.57
N GLU A 260 16.31 -4.53 19.50
CA GLU A 260 17.30 -4.26 20.58
C GLU A 260 17.88 -2.85 20.53
N LYS A 261 17.63 -2.11 19.46
CA LYS A 261 18.10 -0.74 19.28
C LYS A 261 17.28 0.20 20.16
N GLU A 262 17.98 1.14 20.82
CA GLU A 262 17.35 2.11 21.73
C GLU A 262 16.22 2.87 21.03
N GLY A 263 15.07 2.94 21.68
CA GLY A 263 13.87 3.65 21.20
C GLY A 263 13.00 2.90 20.20
N VAL A 264 13.48 1.85 19.52
CA VAL A 264 12.71 1.17 18.46
C VAL A 264 11.42 0.55 19.01
N GLN A 265 11.46 -0.12 20.15
CA GLN A 265 10.26 -0.71 20.76
C GLN A 265 9.27 0.35 21.26
N GLU A 266 9.75 1.44 21.83
CA GLU A 266 8.91 2.54 22.33
C GLU A 266 8.21 3.26 21.19
N VAL A 267 8.93 3.51 20.08
CA VAL A 267 8.37 4.11 18.87
C VAL A 267 7.34 3.16 18.22
N TYR A 268 7.64 1.86 18.15
CA TYR A 268 6.69 0.86 17.68
C TYR A 268 5.40 0.86 18.51
N ASP A 269 5.52 0.80 19.85
CA ASP A 269 4.37 0.79 20.75
C ASP A 269 3.51 2.07 20.58
N TYR A 270 4.14 3.22 20.40
CA TYR A 270 3.44 4.46 20.11
C TYR A 270 2.70 4.41 18.76
N ILE A 271 3.36 3.88 17.73
CA ILE A 271 2.74 3.72 16.41
C ILE A 271 1.48 2.86 16.52
N ILE A 272 1.53 1.73 17.24
CA ILE A 272 0.40 0.81 17.35
C ILE A 272 -0.71 1.37 18.26
N ASN A 273 -0.37 1.97 19.40
CA ASN A 273 -1.36 2.40 20.38
C ASN A 273 -1.95 3.78 20.11
N ASN A 274 -1.22 4.67 19.42
CA ASN A 274 -1.58 6.07 19.25
C ASN A 274 -1.72 6.45 17.78
N PHE A 275 -0.66 6.30 16.98
CA PHE A 275 -0.70 6.76 15.60
C PHE A 275 -1.66 5.94 14.74
N LEU A 276 -1.76 4.62 14.95
CA LEU A 276 -2.74 3.78 14.23
C LEU A 276 -4.16 4.29 14.46
N VAL A 277 -4.54 4.62 15.70
CA VAL A 277 -5.87 5.17 16.01
C VAL A 277 -6.08 6.49 15.27
N TYR A 278 -5.12 7.40 15.35
CA TYR A 278 -5.17 8.67 14.64
C TYR A 278 -5.29 8.47 13.12
N ASP A 279 -4.56 7.53 12.54
CA ASP A 279 -4.60 7.19 11.12
C ASP A 279 -5.99 6.70 10.70
N LYS A 280 -6.62 5.85 11.53
CA LYS A 280 -7.99 5.35 11.27
C LYS A 280 -9.04 6.43 11.38
N GLU A 281 -8.89 7.35 12.31
CA GLU A 281 -9.83 8.46 12.50
C GLU A 281 -9.75 9.53 11.38
N ASN A 282 -8.56 9.74 10.81
CA ASN A 282 -8.31 10.87 9.91
C ASN A 282 -8.09 10.50 8.44
N PHE A 283 -7.65 9.28 8.13
CA PHE A 283 -7.18 8.94 6.79
C PHE A 283 -7.77 7.66 6.22
N SER A 284 -7.65 6.54 6.95
CA SER A 284 -8.03 5.22 6.47
C SER A 284 -8.94 4.51 7.47
N PRO A 285 -10.24 4.84 7.50
CA PRO A 285 -11.15 4.50 8.60
C PRO A 285 -11.67 3.07 8.56
N GLU A 286 -11.21 2.24 7.63
CA GLU A 286 -11.67 0.85 7.54
C GLU A 286 -11.45 0.10 8.86
N ILE A 287 -12.49 -0.59 9.32
CA ILE A 287 -12.51 -1.21 10.65
C ILE A 287 -11.57 -2.42 10.67
N ILE A 288 -10.60 -2.38 11.57
CA ILE A 288 -9.66 -3.48 11.82
C ILE A 288 -9.58 -3.92 13.27
N TYR A 289 -10.05 -3.11 14.22
CA TYR A 289 -10.04 -3.45 15.66
C TYR A 289 -11.38 -3.24 16.34
N GLU A 290 -11.58 -3.98 17.44
CA GLU A 290 -12.80 -3.90 18.24
C GLU A 290 -12.99 -2.50 18.84
N GLY A 291 -14.20 -1.96 18.71
CA GLY A 291 -14.55 -0.63 19.21
C GLY A 291 -14.13 0.53 18.30
N GLN A 292 -13.48 0.28 17.17
CA GLN A 292 -13.23 1.30 16.17
C GLN A 292 -14.55 1.79 15.56
N THR A 293 -14.64 3.09 15.31
CA THR A 293 -15.77 3.72 14.62
C THR A 293 -15.31 4.41 13.37
N ILE A 294 -16.14 4.42 12.34
CA ILE A 294 -15.88 5.20 11.11
C ILE A 294 -16.29 6.65 11.38
N ALA A 295 -15.31 7.55 11.43
CA ALA A 295 -15.53 8.98 11.65
C ALA A 295 -15.47 9.79 10.34
N LEU A 296 -14.92 9.23 9.28
CA LEU A 296 -14.71 9.93 8.02
C LEU A 296 -16.03 10.04 7.24
N GLU A 297 -16.41 11.27 6.89
CA GLU A 297 -17.60 11.55 6.09
C GLU A 297 -17.53 10.84 4.73
N ASN A 298 -18.68 10.42 4.21
CA ASN A 298 -18.80 9.69 2.93
C ASN A 298 -18.07 8.35 2.83
N TYR A 299 -17.53 7.83 3.93
CA TYR A 299 -16.96 6.48 3.91
C TYR A 299 -18.08 5.42 3.91
N PRO A 300 -18.04 4.41 3.01
CA PRO A 300 -19.09 3.39 2.96
C PRO A 300 -19.15 2.57 4.26
N GLU A 301 -20.35 2.38 4.81
CA GLU A 301 -20.56 1.56 6.00
C GLU A 301 -20.43 0.05 5.71
N ASP A 302 -20.91 -0.37 4.52
CA ASP A 302 -20.91 -1.77 4.09
C ASP A 302 -20.13 -1.92 2.78
N ILE A 303 -18.92 -2.46 2.85
CA ILE A 303 -18.13 -2.80 1.68
C ILE A 303 -18.34 -4.28 1.36
N PRO A 304 -18.84 -4.64 0.15
CA PRO A 304 -19.05 -6.03 -0.24
C PRO A 304 -17.71 -6.68 -0.62
N TYR A 305 -16.98 -7.21 0.35
CA TYR A 305 -15.67 -7.81 0.11
C TYR A 305 -15.74 -9.04 -0.80
N ALA A 306 -14.79 -9.12 -1.73
CA ALA A 306 -14.57 -10.30 -2.56
C ALA A 306 -13.88 -11.43 -1.79
N ASP A 307 -13.98 -12.65 -2.32
CA ASP A 307 -13.16 -13.77 -1.84
C ASP A 307 -11.70 -13.57 -2.28
N MET A 308 -10.84 -13.24 -1.32
CA MET A 308 -9.40 -13.03 -1.54
C MET A 308 -8.54 -14.22 -1.07
N THR A 309 -9.09 -15.44 -1.07
CA THR A 309 -8.34 -16.65 -0.72
C THR A 309 -7.00 -16.71 -1.48
N GLY A 310 -5.91 -16.94 -0.74
CA GLY A 310 -4.55 -17.02 -1.28
C GLY A 310 -3.89 -15.67 -1.59
N ILE A 311 -4.49 -14.53 -1.21
CA ILE A 311 -3.86 -13.20 -1.44
C ILE A 311 -2.53 -13.05 -0.70
N GLN A 312 -2.35 -13.74 0.44
CA GLN A 312 -1.15 -13.68 1.26
C GLN A 312 -0.10 -14.74 0.90
N ASP A 313 -0.42 -15.69 0.00
CA ASP A 313 0.49 -16.74 -0.45
C ASP A 313 1.55 -16.15 -1.39
N ASP A 314 2.80 -16.10 -0.93
CA ASP A 314 3.94 -15.54 -1.67
C ASP A 314 4.31 -16.37 -2.89
N GLN A 315 4.19 -17.71 -2.84
CA GLN A 315 4.47 -18.59 -3.98
C GLN A 315 3.41 -18.41 -5.07
N GLU A 316 2.14 -18.33 -4.67
CA GLU A 316 1.04 -18.02 -5.60
C GLU A 316 1.23 -16.65 -6.23
N LYS A 317 1.63 -15.65 -5.43
CA LYS A 317 1.92 -14.30 -5.92
C LYS A 317 3.05 -14.31 -6.94
N GLU A 318 4.17 -14.95 -6.66
CA GLU A 318 5.29 -15.07 -7.59
C GLU A 318 4.87 -15.77 -8.89
N ARG A 319 4.11 -16.86 -8.78
CA ARG A 319 3.55 -17.59 -9.92
C ARG A 319 2.68 -16.71 -10.80
N LEU A 320 1.74 -15.98 -10.19
CA LEU A 320 0.81 -15.10 -10.92
C LEU A 320 1.52 -13.92 -11.56
N LEU A 321 2.46 -13.27 -10.84
CA LEU A 321 3.24 -12.17 -11.40
C LEU A 321 4.16 -12.61 -12.54
N ALA A 322 4.59 -13.88 -12.57
CA ALA A 322 5.34 -14.44 -13.71
C ALA A 322 4.45 -14.60 -14.97
N LEU A 323 3.14 -14.80 -14.81
CA LEU A 323 2.18 -14.85 -15.92
C LEU A 323 1.80 -13.47 -16.45
N TRP A 324 1.97 -12.42 -15.64
CA TRP A 324 1.65 -11.05 -16.02
C TRP A 324 2.62 -10.54 -17.08
N LYS A 325 2.12 -10.19 -18.25
CA LYS A 325 2.93 -9.88 -19.44
C LYS A 325 3.00 -8.39 -19.83
N TYR A 326 2.34 -7.52 -19.08
CA TYR A 326 2.29 -6.09 -19.33
C TYR A 326 3.29 -5.32 -18.46
#